data_6f8351254deac2d82d7c819ec17355e8
#
_entry.id   6f8351254deac2d82d7c819ec17355e8
#
_cell.length_a   1.000
_cell.length_b   1.000
_cell.length_c   1.000
_cell.angle_alpha   90.00
_cell.angle_beta   90.00
_cell.angle_gamma   90.00
#
_symmetry.space_group_name_H-M   'P 1'
#
loop_
_entity.id
_entity.type
_entity.pdbx_description
1 polymer ?
#
loop_
_entity_poly.entity_id
_entity_poly.type
_entity_poly.pdbx_seq_one_letter_code
_entity_poly.pdbx_strand_id
1 'polypeptide(L)'
;MIFGLDGVEIGLLIVFLCLFGGILSGFPVAFAIGGAAVISFGIIAALDSGGLLIHQAIDKSSAEFGALIGQGIKADTVSLFRFPDLPRIEVPIFANGWEVALDRNVSFIVNRINERVLAGQSIETLLAVLMFVLMGITLERSKIANDLLTTMARVFGPLPGGLAVSVVVVGAFLAASTGIVGATVVTMGLLSLPTMLRNGYSPELSTGVIAASGTLGQIIPPSIVIVLLGTLAGDLYSRAQEVRAQSLGCTDALTYLGEPAVVSVGTLFQAALLPGILLAALYAGYAFIYALINPSKAPAVQMAGGSGDPIGRNHALQWFLAAPIALIGGAILLGQANMIGSQDISVSSRSELSQGASLRTNVGPECQAAMIE
;
A
#
# COMPACT_ATOMS: atom_id res chain seq x y z
N MET A 1 -18.70 14.08 -27.05
CA MET A 1 -18.88 13.56 -25.66
C MET A 1 -19.99 12.53 -25.64
N ILE A 2 -19.69 11.32 -25.25
CA ILE A 2 -20.68 10.23 -25.12
C ILE A 2 -21.18 10.22 -23.67
N PHE A 3 -22.49 10.32 -23.47
CA PHE A 3 -23.13 10.40 -22.13
C PHE A 3 -22.64 11.59 -21.23
N GLY A 4 -22.09 12.65 -21.79
CA GLY A 4 -21.56 13.79 -21.02
C GLY A 4 -20.18 13.53 -20.39
N LEU A 5 -19.57 12.38 -20.65
CA LEU A 5 -18.23 12.01 -20.18
C LEU A 5 -17.18 12.45 -21.20
N ASP A 6 -16.00 12.85 -20.69
CA ASP A 6 -14.85 13.14 -21.52
C ASP A 6 -14.21 11.86 -22.06
N GLY A 7 -13.54 11.92 -23.21
CA GLY A 7 -12.91 10.76 -23.84
C GLY A 7 -11.92 10.04 -22.94
N VAL A 8 -11.22 10.79 -22.08
CA VAL A 8 -10.30 10.23 -21.08
C VAL A 8 -11.05 9.42 -20.01
N GLU A 9 -12.20 9.90 -19.54
CA GLU A 9 -13.03 9.21 -18.55
C GLU A 9 -13.60 7.92 -19.11
N ILE A 10 -14.05 7.95 -20.38
CA ILE A 10 -14.52 6.75 -21.09
C ILE A 10 -13.38 5.75 -21.25
N GLY A 11 -12.18 6.22 -21.64
CA GLY A 11 -10.99 5.37 -21.74
C GLY A 11 -10.65 4.68 -20.42
N LEU A 12 -10.73 5.42 -19.32
CA LEU A 12 -10.49 4.89 -17.98
C LEU A 12 -11.54 3.84 -17.59
N LEU A 13 -12.80 4.08 -17.91
CA LEU A 13 -13.88 3.13 -17.68
C LEU A 13 -13.68 1.83 -18.49
N ILE A 14 -13.23 1.93 -19.75
CA ILE A 14 -12.89 0.75 -20.57
C ILE A 14 -11.76 -0.05 -19.93
N VAL A 15 -10.69 0.61 -19.46
CA VAL A 15 -9.58 -0.05 -18.77
C VAL A 15 -10.07 -0.79 -17.53
N PHE A 16 -10.90 -0.16 -16.69
CA PHE A 16 -11.46 -0.79 -15.51
C PHE A 16 -12.35 -1.99 -15.85
N LEU A 17 -13.23 -1.87 -16.82
CA LEU A 17 -14.11 -2.99 -17.25
C LEU A 17 -13.29 -4.17 -17.80
N CYS A 18 -12.27 -3.92 -18.62
CA CYS A 18 -11.37 -4.96 -19.11
C CYS A 18 -10.61 -5.64 -17.97
N LEU A 19 -10.11 -4.86 -17.01
CA LEU A 19 -9.36 -5.36 -15.86
C LEU A 19 -10.22 -6.24 -14.97
N PHE A 20 -11.38 -5.74 -14.54
CA PHE A 20 -12.31 -6.49 -13.69
C PHE A 20 -12.90 -7.71 -14.42
N GLY A 21 -13.26 -7.55 -15.69
CA GLY A 21 -13.71 -8.66 -16.51
C GLY A 21 -12.65 -9.76 -16.64
N GLY A 22 -11.39 -9.39 -16.83
CA GLY A 22 -10.27 -10.31 -16.88
C GLY A 22 -10.05 -11.05 -15.54
N ILE A 23 -10.09 -10.34 -14.43
CA ILE A 23 -9.92 -10.95 -13.10
C ILE A 23 -11.10 -11.86 -12.75
N LEU A 24 -12.34 -11.43 -13.00
CA LEU A 24 -13.55 -12.21 -12.69
C LEU A 24 -13.73 -13.43 -13.59
N SER A 25 -13.10 -13.45 -14.78
CA SER A 25 -13.13 -14.61 -15.68
C SER A 25 -12.34 -15.83 -15.19
N GLY A 26 -11.59 -15.68 -14.07
CA GLY A 26 -10.82 -16.77 -13.46
C GLY A 26 -9.44 -17.02 -14.08
N PHE A 27 -9.00 -16.18 -15.01
CA PHE A 27 -7.62 -16.24 -15.50
C PHE A 27 -6.62 -15.89 -14.41
N PRO A 28 -5.39 -16.46 -14.43
CA PRO A 28 -4.32 -16.02 -13.53
C PRO A 28 -4.13 -14.50 -13.61
N VAL A 29 -4.08 -13.83 -12.45
CA VAL A 29 -4.13 -12.36 -12.34
C VAL A 29 -3.09 -11.66 -13.21
N ALA A 30 -1.88 -12.22 -13.34
CA ALA A 30 -0.84 -11.66 -14.19
C ALA A 30 -1.25 -11.58 -15.66
N PHE A 31 -1.87 -12.64 -16.19
CA PHE A 31 -2.40 -12.66 -17.57
C PHE A 31 -3.64 -11.78 -17.73
N ALA A 32 -4.50 -11.73 -16.70
CA ALA A 32 -5.67 -10.86 -16.69
C ALA A 32 -5.27 -9.37 -16.78
N ILE A 33 -4.28 -8.93 -16.00
CA ILE A 33 -3.78 -7.54 -16.03
C ILE A 33 -3.11 -7.24 -17.38
N GLY A 34 -2.20 -8.10 -17.84
CA GLY A 34 -1.51 -7.92 -19.13
C GLY A 34 -2.49 -7.93 -20.31
N GLY A 35 -3.42 -8.89 -20.33
CA GLY A 35 -4.46 -8.99 -21.34
C GLY A 35 -5.41 -7.79 -21.33
N ALA A 36 -5.84 -7.35 -20.17
CA ALA A 36 -6.69 -6.16 -20.01
C ALA A 36 -6.02 -4.90 -20.57
N ALA A 37 -4.72 -4.73 -20.34
CA ALA A 37 -3.97 -3.59 -20.88
C ALA A 37 -3.94 -3.58 -22.41
N VAL A 38 -3.69 -4.74 -23.04
CA VAL A 38 -3.65 -4.86 -24.51
C VAL A 38 -5.05 -4.69 -25.12
N ILE A 39 -6.06 -5.35 -24.54
CA ILE A 39 -7.44 -5.30 -25.06
C ILE A 39 -8.01 -3.90 -24.89
N SER A 40 -7.84 -3.26 -23.73
CA SER A 40 -8.34 -1.91 -23.50
C SER A 40 -7.66 -0.89 -24.42
N PHE A 41 -6.34 -1.00 -24.64
CA PHE A 41 -5.64 -0.16 -25.62
C PHE A 41 -6.21 -0.34 -27.03
N GLY A 42 -6.44 -1.58 -27.48
CA GLY A 42 -7.02 -1.86 -28.79
C GLY A 42 -8.43 -1.28 -28.94
N ILE A 43 -9.28 -1.39 -27.92
CA ILE A 43 -10.64 -0.81 -27.91
C ILE A 43 -10.56 0.72 -27.97
N ILE A 44 -9.73 1.34 -27.14
CA ILE A 44 -9.55 2.80 -27.12
C ILE A 44 -9.02 3.30 -28.46
N ALA A 45 -8.03 2.62 -29.06
CA ALA A 45 -7.47 2.97 -30.35
C ALA A 45 -8.52 2.88 -31.48
N ALA A 46 -9.37 1.86 -31.47
CA ALA A 46 -10.44 1.69 -32.44
C ALA A 46 -11.53 2.77 -32.30
N LEU A 47 -11.90 3.13 -31.08
CA LEU A 47 -12.90 4.17 -30.81
C LEU A 47 -12.36 5.57 -31.12
N ASP A 48 -11.09 5.82 -30.82
CA ASP A 48 -10.42 7.09 -31.11
C ASP A 48 -10.27 7.31 -32.64
N SER A 49 -9.82 6.29 -33.38
CA SER A 49 -9.76 6.33 -34.83
C SER A 49 -11.13 6.47 -35.50
N GLY A 50 -12.19 6.01 -34.84
CA GLY A 50 -13.59 6.26 -35.25
C GLY A 50 -14.11 7.66 -34.89
N GLY A 51 -13.30 8.52 -34.26
CA GLY A 51 -13.72 9.86 -33.83
C GLY A 51 -14.72 9.88 -32.68
N LEU A 52 -14.87 8.76 -31.95
CA LEU A 52 -15.83 8.62 -30.85
C LEU A 52 -15.26 9.09 -29.51
N LEU A 53 -13.93 9.08 -29.36
CA LEU A 53 -13.25 9.50 -28.15
C LEU A 53 -12.56 10.85 -28.35
N ILE A 54 -13.20 11.88 -27.87
CA ILE A 54 -12.72 13.27 -27.93
C ILE A 54 -12.56 13.75 -26.51
N HIS A 55 -11.44 14.40 -26.21
CA HIS A 55 -11.20 15.03 -24.91
C HIS A 55 -10.93 16.52 -25.05
N GLN A 56 -11.20 17.27 -23.98
CA GLN A 56 -10.94 18.69 -23.92
C GLN A 56 -9.48 18.94 -23.51
N ALA A 57 -8.70 19.51 -24.41
CA ALA A 57 -7.33 19.96 -24.15
C ALA A 57 -7.27 21.49 -24.12
N ILE A 58 -6.23 22.02 -23.47
CA ILE A 58 -5.96 23.46 -23.48
C ILE A 58 -5.57 23.89 -24.90
N ASP A 59 -6.17 24.95 -25.38
CA ASP A 59 -5.76 25.58 -26.63
C ASP A 59 -4.42 26.32 -26.46
N LYS A 60 -3.35 25.65 -26.87
CA LYS A 60 -1.99 26.19 -26.79
C LYS A 60 -1.74 27.33 -27.77
N SER A 61 -2.63 27.55 -28.72
CA SER A 61 -2.55 28.66 -29.67
C SER A 61 -3.27 29.92 -29.20
N SER A 62 -3.99 29.84 -28.07
CA SER A 62 -4.72 30.95 -27.48
C SER A 62 -3.80 32.07 -26.96
N ALA A 63 -4.28 33.32 -27.08
CA ALA A 63 -3.55 34.46 -26.53
C ALA A 63 -3.32 34.38 -25.01
N GLU A 64 -4.30 33.80 -24.29
CA GLU A 64 -4.23 33.61 -22.85
C GLU A 64 -3.15 32.58 -22.45
N PHE A 65 -3.02 31.49 -23.22
CA PHE A 65 -1.91 30.53 -23.00
C PHE A 65 -0.56 31.21 -23.31
N GLY A 66 -0.48 31.99 -24.40
CA GLY A 66 0.72 32.77 -24.76
C GLY A 66 1.13 33.78 -23.68
N ALA A 67 0.14 34.43 -23.04
CA ALA A 67 0.38 35.37 -21.96
C ALA A 67 0.96 34.68 -20.68
N LEU A 68 0.51 33.46 -20.36
CA LEU A 68 1.07 32.68 -19.24
C LEU A 68 2.52 32.27 -19.50
N ILE A 69 2.82 31.86 -20.72
CA ILE A 69 4.21 31.54 -21.12
C ILE A 69 5.09 32.79 -21.09
N GLY A 70 4.56 33.95 -21.53
CA GLY A 70 5.25 35.24 -21.44
C GLY A 70 5.54 35.70 -20.01
N GLN A 71 4.79 35.22 -19.01
CA GLN A 71 5.02 35.43 -17.58
C GLN A 71 6.05 34.43 -17.00
N GLY A 72 6.69 33.58 -17.82
CA GLY A 72 7.71 32.64 -17.37
C GLY A 72 7.15 31.28 -16.92
N ILE A 73 5.85 31.04 -17.00
CA ILE A 73 5.24 29.75 -16.68
C ILE A 73 5.59 28.75 -17.78
N LYS A 74 6.18 27.60 -17.41
CA LYS A 74 6.54 26.56 -18.39
C LYS A 74 5.27 25.90 -18.94
N ALA A 75 5.25 25.66 -20.26
CA ALA A 75 4.10 25.09 -20.97
C ALA A 75 3.62 23.73 -20.42
N ASP A 76 4.53 22.92 -19.92
CA ASP A 76 4.28 21.61 -19.33
C ASP A 76 3.68 21.67 -17.91
N THR A 77 3.74 22.82 -17.24
CA THR A 77 3.12 23.02 -15.92
C THR A 77 1.71 23.62 -16.02
N VAL A 78 1.27 24.02 -17.22
CA VAL A 78 -0.09 24.52 -17.46
C VAL A 78 -1.04 23.35 -17.60
N SER A 79 -2.01 23.23 -16.68
CA SER A 79 -3.05 22.21 -16.68
C SER A 79 -4.43 22.82 -16.48
N LEU A 80 -5.48 22.15 -16.94
CA LEU A 80 -6.88 22.57 -16.75
C LEU A 80 -7.27 22.63 -15.27
N PHE A 81 -6.62 21.86 -14.42
CA PHE A 81 -6.83 21.89 -12.99
C PHE A 81 -6.29 23.19 -12.35
N ARG A 82 -5.15 23.66 -12.84
CA ARG A 82 -4.50 24.87 -12.32
C ARG A 82 -5.04 26.15 -12.95
N PHE A 83 -5.48 26.07 -14.21
CA PHE A 83 -6.01 27.19 -14.99
C PHE A 83 -7.32 26.76 -15.67
N PRO A 84 -8.44 26.71 -14.93
CA PRO A 84 -9.72 26.20 -15.44
C PRO A 84 -10.36 27.09 -16.48
N ASP A 85 -9.99 28.36 -16.54
CA ASP A 85 -10.59 29.39 -17.42
C ASP A 85 -9.93 29.45 -18.80
N LEU A 86 -8.86 28.67 -19.06
CA LEU A 86 -8.20 28.66 -20.34
C LEU A 86 -9.11 28.11 -21.46
N PRO A 87 -9.03 28.68 -22.67
CA PRO A 87 -9.74 28.16 -23.82
C PRO A 87 -9.42 26.71 -24.09
N ARG A 88 -10.43 25.95 -24.49
CA ARG A 88 -10.34 24.51 -24.72
C ARG A 88 -10.63 24.17 -26.16
N ILE A 89 -9.90 23.20 -26.68
CA ILE A 89 -10.14 22.58 -27.97
C ILE A 89 -10.46 21.10 -27.79
N GLU A 90 -11.29 20.60 -28.69
CA GLU A 90 -11.58 19.17 -28.76
C GLU A 90 -10.50 18.45 -29.57
N VAL A 91 -9.81 17.50 -28.96
CA VAL A 91 -8.76 16.71 -29.62
C VAL A 91 -9.00 15.23 -29.41
N PRO A 92 -8.60 14.35 -30.33
CA PRO A 92 -8.61 12.92 -30.14
C PRO A 92 -7.65 12.54 -28.99
N ILE A 93 -7.88 11.41 -28.32
CA ILE A 93 -7.00 10.91 -27.24
C ILE A 93 -5.58 10.70 -27.79
N PHE A 94 -5.45 10.12 -28.96
CA PHE A 94 -4.17 9.95 -29.63
C PHE A 94 -3.93 11.05 -30.66
N ALA A 95 -3.56 12.24 -30.20
CA ALA A 95 -3.37 13.41 -31.06
C ALA A 95 -2.43 13.17 -32.27
N ASN A 96 -1.45 12.25 -32.14
CA ASN A 96 -0.51 11.89 -33.22
C ASN A 96 -0.82 10.50 -33.82
N GLY A 97 -2.00 9.95 -33.56
CA GLY A 97 -2.41 8.63 -34.00
C GLY A 97 -2.00 7.51 -33.00
N TRP A 98 -2.79 6.45 -32.99
CA TRP A 98 -2.59 5.30 -32.09
C TRP A 98 -1.30 4.51 -32.40
N GLU A 99 -0.83 4.52 -33.65
CA GLU A 99 0.40 3.85 -34.10
C GLU A 99 1.62 4.45 -33.39
N VAL A 100 1.69 5.80 -33.36
CA VAL A 100 2.77 6.52 -32.65
C VAL A 100 2.68 6.28 -31.15
N ALA A 101 1.47 6.22 -30.60
CA ALA A 101 1.28 5.89 -29.17
C ALA A 101 1.72 4.47 -28.86
N LEU A 102 1.44 3.50 -29.73
CA LEU A 102 1.88 2.11 -29.58
C LEU A 102 3.39 1.99 -29.63
N ASP A 103 4.03 2.57 -30.65
CA ASP A 103 5.49 2.55 -30.82
C ASP A 103 6.19 3.17 -29.62
N ARG A 104 5.69 4.31 -29.15
CA ARG A 104 6.19 5.01 -27.96
C ARG A 104 6.08 4.13 -26.70
N ASN A 105 4.95 3.46 -26.50
CA ASN A 105 4.73 2.58 -25.36
C ASN A 105 5.60 1.33 -25.42
N VAL A 106 5.70 0.70 -26.59
CA VAL A 106 6.57 -0.47 -26.80
C VAL A 106 8.03 -0.09 -26.59
N SER A 107 8.48 1.01 -27.18
CA SER A 107 9.84 1.52 -27.01
C SER A 107 10.13 1.86 -25.55
N PHE A 108 9.18 2.47 -24.83
CA PHE A 108 9.29 2.73 -23.40
C PHE A 108 9.43 1.46 -22.58
N ILE A 109 8.63 0.43 -22.85
CA ILE A 109 8.69 -0.86 -22.15
C ILE A 109 10.02 -1.54 -22.42
N VAL A 110 10.43 -1.66 -23.71
CA VAL A 110 11.67 -2.34 -24.11
C VAL A 110 12.90 -1.65 -23.52
N ASN A 111 12.97 -0.33 -23.55
CA ASN A 111 14.09 0.42 -22.98
C ASN A 111 14.14 0.30 -21.45
N ARG A 112 12.97 0.19 -20.80
CA ARG A 112 12.90 0.07 -19.34
C ARG A 112 13.07 -1.36 -18.82
N ILE A 113 12.92 -2.38 -19.65
CA ILE A 113 13.18 -3.77 -19.24
C ILE A 113 14.64 -3.92 -18.74
N ASN A 114 15.59 -3.35 -19.47
CA ASN A 114 17.01 -3.39 -19.07
C ASN A 114 17.25 -2.68 -17.73
N GLU A 115 16.69 -1.50 -17.54
CA GLU A 115 16.84 -0.73 -16.30
C GLU A 115 16.10 -1.39 -15.11
N ARG A 116 14.91 -1.91 -15.36
CA ARG A 116 14.05 -2.42 -14.29
C ARG A 116 14.26 -3.90 -13.96
N VAL A 117 14.72 -4.70 -14.91
CA VAL A 117 14.92 -6.13 -14.73
C VAL A 117 16.39 -6.50 -14.55
N LEU A 118 17.31 -5.81 -15.23
CA LEU A 118 18.73 -6.21 -15.28
C LEU A 118 19.68 -5.26 -14.53
N ALA A 119 19.35 -4.01 -14.35
CA ALA A 119 20.29 -3.00 -13.89
C ALA A 119 19.88 -2.26 -12.61
N GLY A 120 19.56 -2.87 -11.53
CA GLY A 120 19.77 -2.15 -10.33
C GLY A 120 18.60 -1.84 -9.38
N GLN A 121 18.12 -0.63 -9.22
CA GLN A 121 17.22 -0.21 -8.12
C GLN A 121 15.91 -1.01 -8.02
N SER A 122 15.43 -1.53 -9.15
CA SER A 122 14.30 -2.46 -9.17
C SER A 122 14.63 -3.82 -8.58
N ILE A 123 15.91 -4.18 -8.50
CA ILE A 123 16.35 -5.45 -7.92
C ILE A 123 16.13 -5.44 -6.41
N GLU A 124 16.33 -4.31 -5.72
CA GLU A 124 16.10 -4.23 -4.27
C GLU A 124 14.63 -4.46 -3.90
N THR A 125 13.71 -3.83 -4.63
CA THR A 125 12.27 -4.04 -4.41
C THR A 125 11.85 -5.46 -4.78
N LEU A 126 12.31 -6.00 -5.91
CA LEU A 126 12.02 -7.36 -6.33
C LEU A 126 12.65 -8.38 -5.38
N LEU A 127 13.87 -8.13 -4.91
CA LEU A 127 14.55 -8.97 -3.93
C LEU A 127 13.79 -8.97 -2.60
N ALA A 128 13.30 -7.82 -2.14
CA ALA A 128 12.48 -7.73 -0.94
C ALA A 128 11.21 -8.58 -1.08
N VAL A 129 10.49 -8.48 -2.20
CA VAL A 129 9.30 -9.32 -2.48
C VAL A 129 9.66 -10.80 -2.48
N LEU A 130 10.75 -11.18 -3.15
CA LEU A 130 11.23 -12.58 -3.18
C LEU A 130 11.54 -13.10 -1.77
N MET A 131 12.22 -12.30 -0.96
CA MET A 131 12.57 -12.68 0.42
C MET A 131 11.33 -12.78 1.32
N PHE A 132 10.33 -11.93 1.15
CA PHE A 132 9.06 -12.06 1.89
C PHE A 132 8.30 -13.33 1.49
N VAL A 133 8.25 -13.66 0.20
CA VAL A 133 7.63 -14.90 -0.27
C VAL A 133 8.38 -16.12 0.29
N LEU A 134 9.71 -16.10 0.25
CA LEU A 134 10.55 -17.18 0.80
C LEU A 134 10.33 -17.33 2.31
N MET A 135 10.28 -16.23 3.05
CA MET A 135 10.00 -16.25 4.49
C MET A 135 8.61 -16.81 4.78
N GLY A 136 7.59 -16.41 4.01
CA GLY A 136 6.22 -16.92 4.16
C GLY A 136 6.14 -18.44 3.91
N ILE A 137 6.73 -18.94 2.81
CA ILE A 137 6.79 -20.38 2.50
C ILE A 137 7.54 -21.14 3.57
N THR A 138 8.65 -20.60 4.08
CA THR A 138 9.45 -21.25 5.13
C THR A 138 8.65 -21.37 6.42
N LEU A 139 7.94 -20.32 6.85
CA LEU A 139 7.06 -20.33 8.02
C LEU A 139 5.90 -21.32 7.87
N GLU A 140 5.29 -21.40 6.70
CA GLU A 140 4.24 -22.37 6.41
C GLU A 140 4.75 -23.81 6.46
N ARG A 141 5.91 -24.09 5.84
CA ARG A 141 6.51 -25.43 5.79
C ARG A 141 7.10 -25.90 7.13
N SER A 142 7.55 -24.98 7.97
CA SER A 142 8.14 -25.28 9.28
C SER A 142 7.12 -25.70 10.33
N LYS A 143 5.81 -25.64 10.06
CA LYS A 143 4.70 -25.89 11.00
C LYS A 143 4.63 -24.93 12.18
N ILE A 144 5.45 -23.88 12.23
CA ILE A 144 5.44 -22.86 13.29
C ILE A 144 4.05 -22.23 13.44
N ALA A 145 3.37 -21.99 12.32
CA ALA A 145 2.00 -21.48 12.28
C ALA A 145 1.02 -22.37 13.08
N ASN A 146 1.17 -23.67 12.95
CA ASN A 146 0.32 -24.66 13.61
C ASN A 146 0.59 -24.71 15.11
N ASP A 147 1.87 -24.71 15.48
CA ASP A 147 2.29 -24.73 16.90
C ASP A 147 1.89 -23.43 17.61
N LEU A 148 2.02 -22.29 16.90
CA LEU A 148 1.59 -20.98 17.41
C LEU A 148 0.08 -20.96 17.63
N LEU A 149 -0.72 -21.43 16.64
CA LEU A 149 -2.17 -21.50 16.76
C LEU A 149 -2.61 -22.39 17.93
N THR A 150 -2.02 -23.57 18.06
CA THR A 150 -2.37 -24.49 19.16
C THR A 150 -1.97 -23.94 20.51
N THR A 151 -0.84 -23.26 20.61
CA THR A 151 -0.38 -22.61 21.85
C THR A 151 -1.30 -21.46 22.24
N MET A 152 -1.62 -20.57 21.30
CA MET A 152 -2.53 -19.44 21.53
C MET A 152 -3.96 -19.93 21.86
N ALA A 153 -4.42 -20.97 21.19
CA ALA A 153 -5.72 -21.59 21.48
C ALA A 153 -5.77 -22.20 22.89
N ARG A 154 -4.66 -22.68 23.45
CA ARG A 154 -4.58 -23.10 24.84
C ARG A 154 -4.63 -21.94 25.83
N VAL A 155 -3.94 -20.83 25.50
CA VAL A 155 -3.89 -19.63 26.34
C VAL A 155 -5.26 -18.95 26.42
N PHE A 156 -5.89 -18.72 25.27
CA PHE A 156 -7.15 -17.99 25.17
C PHE A 156 -8.39 -18.88 25.16
N GLY A 157 -8.25 -20.18 24.88
CA GLY A 157 -9.37 -21.13 24.76
C GLY A 157 -10.36 -21.13 25.92
N PRO A 158 -9.93 -20.99 27.18
CA PRO A 158 -10.83 -20.91 28.35
C PRO A 158 -11.77 -19.69 28.35
N LEU A 159 -11.47 -18.67 27.53
CA LEU A 159 -12.31 -17.48 27.37
C LEU A 159 -13.38 -17.71 26.28
N PRO A 160 -14.60 -17.18 26.47
CA PRO A 160 -15.56 -17.12 25.38
C PRO A 160 -14.94 -16.40 24.16
N GLY A 161 -15.06 -16.99 22.96
CA GLY A 161 -14.40 -16.44 21.78
C GLY A 161 -12.88 -16.58 21.74
N GLY A 162 -12.25 -17.21 22.74
CA GLY A 162 -10.80 -17.29 22.84
C GLY A 162 -10.11 -17.93 21.64
N LEU A 163 -10.74 -18.91 21.02
CA LEU A 163 -10.23 -19.51 19.77
C LEU A 163 -10.26 -18.52 18.60
N ALA A 164 -11.31 -17.69 18.50
CA ALA A 164 -11.38 -16.64 17.46
C ALA A 164 -10.32 -15.56 17.71
N VAL A 165 -10.12 -15.14 18.96
CA VAL A 165 -9.03 -14.22 19.34
C VAL A 165 -7.66 -14.82 18.98
N SER A 166 -7.44 -16.10 19.26
CA SER A 166 -6.21 -16.82 18.89
C SER A 166 -5.96 -16.76 17.39
N VAL A 167 -7.01 -16.96 16.59
CA VAL A 167 -6.92 -16.89 15.12
C VAL A 167 -6.53 -15.48 14.66
N VAL A 168 -7.08 -14.43 15.27
CA VAL A 168 -6.70 -13.04 14.92
C VAL A 168 -5.25 -12.77 15.27
N VAL A 169 -4.81 -13.15 16.47
CA VAL A 169 -3.42 -12.92 16.92
C VAL A 169 -2.43 -13.68 16.05
N VAL A 170 -2.68 -14.97 15.83
CA VAL A 170 -1.81 -15.80 14.97
C VAL A 170 -1.86 -15.32 13.52
N GLY A 171 -3.05 -14.96 13.03
CA GLY A 171 -3.22 -14.37 11.71
C GLY A 171 -2.42 -13.08 11.55
N ALA A 172 -2.40 -12.20 12.54
CA ALA A 172 -1.58 -10.99 12.52
C ALA A 172 -0.08 -11.30 12.44
N PHE A 173 0.42 -12.28 13.20
CA PHE A 173 1.83 -12.70 13.14
C PHE A 173 2.19 -13.34 11.78
N LEU A 174 1.33 -14.24 11.29
CA LEU A 174 1.54 -14.85 9.97
C LEU A 174 1.43 -13.84 8.85
N ALA A 175 0.45 -12.95 8.96
CA ALA A 175 0.24 -11.85 8.02
C ALA A 175 1.48 -10.97 7.93
N ALA A 176 2.04 -10.55 9.06
CA ALA A 176 3.28 -9.77 9.12
C ALA A 176 4.49 -10.51 8.49
N SER A 177 4.48 -11.84 8.48
CA SER A 177 5.58 -12.62 7.91
C SER A 177 5.43 -12.95 6.43
N THR A 178 4.18 -13.07 5.92
CA THR A 178 3.93 -13.49 4.54
C THR A 178 3.74 -12.31 3.59
N GLY A 179 3.17 -11.20 4.07
CA GLY A 179 2.82 -10.04 3.25
C GLY A 179 1.81 -10.32 2.12
N ILE A 180 1.20 -11.52 2.09
CA ILE A 180 0.29 -11.97 1.02
C ILE A 180 -1.04 -12.42 1.63
N VAL A 181 -2.12 -11.64 1.40
CA VAL A 181 -3.45 -11.93 1.96
C VAL A 181 -3.99 -13.30 1.55
N GLY A 182 -3.97 -13.60 0.25
CA GLY A 182 -4.56 -14.83 -0.27
C GLY A 182 -3.95 -16.10 0.35
N ALA A 183 -2.62 -16.16 0.43
CA ALA A 183 -1.93 -17.28 1.05
C ALA A 183 -2.27 -17.40 2.54
N THR A 184 -2.25 -16.27 3.27
CA THR A 184 -2.56 -16.25 4.71
C THR A 184 -3.99 -16.68 4.99
N VAL A 185 -4.98 -16.19 4.23
CA VAL A 185 -6.40 -16.57 4.40
C VAL A 185 -6.59 -18.06 4.12
N VAL A 186 -5.98 -18.60 3.05
CA VAL A 186 -6.09 -20.03 2.72
C VAL A 186 -5.44 -20.88 3.79
N THR A 187 -4.22 -20.55 4.21
CA THR A 187 -3.49 -21.30 5.25
C THR A 187 -4.25 -21.26 6.57
N MET A 188 -4.69 -20.08 7.02
CA MET A 188 -5.48 -19.94 8.25
C MET A 188 -6.84 -20.65 8.12
N GLY A 189 -7.46 -20.64 6.94
CA GLY A 189 -8.69 -21.38 6.67
C GLY A 189 -8.50 -22.88 6.84
N LEU A 190 -7.46 -23.45 6.25
CA LEU A 190 -7.16 -24.88 6.36
C LEU A 190 -6.81 -25.31 7.80
N LEU A 191 -6.11 -24.45 8.55
CA LEU A 191 -5.68 -24.77 9.91
C LEU A 191 -6.78 -24.52 10.97
N SER A 192 -7.45 -23.36 10.88
CA SER A 192 -8.30 -22.87 11.95
C SER A 192 -9.78 -23.23 11.78
N LEU A 193 -10.30 -23.19 10.53
CA LEU A 193 -11.73 -23.39 10.28
C LEU A 193 -12.24 -24.76 10.76
N PRO A 194 -11.58 -25.89 10.45
CA PRO A 194 -12.03 -27.19 10.96
C PRO A 194 -12.05 -27.26 12.49
N THR A 195 -11.05 -26.63 13.11
CA THR A 195 -10.92 -26.59 14.58
C THR A 195 -12.03 -25.72 15.22
N MET A 196 -12.32 -24.56 14.65
CA MET A 196 -13.39 -23.68 15.11
C MET A 196 -14.77 -24.35 14.99
N LEU A 197 -15.09 -24.95 13.84
CA LEU A 197 -16.36 -25.63 13.61
C LEU A 197 -16.56 -26.85 14.52
N ARG A 198 -15.50 -27.65 14.75
CA ARG A 198 -15.57 -28.80 15.68
C ARG A 198 -15.81 -28.38 17.12
N ASN A 199 -15.39 -27.19 17.50
CA ASN A 199 -15.58 -26.62 18.83
C ASN A 199 -16.89 -25.79 18.95
N GLY A 200 -17.80 -25.89 17.98
CA GLY A 200 -19.13 -25.29 18.06
C GLY A 200 -19.20 -23.80 17.73
N TYR A 201 -18.17 -23.25 17.09
CA TYR A 201 -18.20 -21.87 16.60
C TYR A 201 -19.14 -21.76 15.38
N SER A 202 -19.86 -20.65 15.29
CA SER A 202 -20.68 -20.41 14.10
C SER A 202 -19.82 -20.27 12.84
N PRO A 203 -20.29 -20.82 11.69
CA PRO A 203 -19.55 -20.71 10.42
C PRO A 203 -19.28 -19.27 10.01
N GLU A 204 -20.25 -18.38 10.24
CA GLU A 204 -20.16 -16.94 9.86
C GLU A 204 -19.04 -16.24 10.63
N LEU A 205 -18.97 -16.45 11.95
CA LEU A 205 -17.91 -15.89 12.78
C LEU A 205 -16.56 -16.48 12.38
N SER A 206 -16.49 -17.80 12.19
CA SER A 206 -15.25 -18.50 11.87
C SER A 206 -14.65 -18.03 10.55
N THR A 207 -15.45 -17.98 9.49
CA THR A 207 -15.01 -17.52 8.16
C THR A 207 -14.68 -16.02 8.16
N GLY A 208 -15.50 -15.21 8.84
CA GLY A 208 -15.31 -13.78 8.95
C GLY A 208 -13.99 -13.42 9.66
N VAL A 209 -13.72 -14.06 10.79
CA VAL A 209 -12.47 -13.83 11.57
C VAL A 209 -11.24 -14.28 10.78
N ILE A 210 -11.29 -15.43 10.10
CA ILE A 210 -10.19 -15.92 9.28
C ILE A 210 -9.91 -14.97 8.11
N ALA A 211 -10.96 -14.55 7.38
CA ALA A 211 -10.82 -13.62 6.29
C ALA A 211 -10.27 -12.26 6.76
N ALA A 212 -10.82 -11.71 7.84
CA ALA A 212 -10.36 -10.46 8.42
C ALA A 212 -8.90 -10.54 8.89
N SER A 213 -8.51 -11.59 9.63
CA SER A 213 -7.14 -11.75 10.12
C SER A 213 -6.12 -11.87 8.98
N GLY A 214 -6.48 -12.51 7.88
CA GLY A 214 -5.63 -12.63 6.70
C GLY A 214 -5.36 -11.30 6.00
N THR A 215 -6.30 -10.34 6.06
CA THR A 215 -6.10 -9.01 5.45
C THR A 215 -5.03 -8.17 6.17
N LEU A 216 -4.73 -8.48 7.44
CA LEU A 216 -3.69 -7.79 8.21
C LEU A 216 -2.32 -7.87 7.56
N GLY A 217 -2.04 -8.89 6.73
CA GLY A 217 -0.77 -9.07 6.02
C GLY A 217 -0.40 -7.98 5.02
N GLN A 218 -1.37 -7.19 4.62
CA GLN A 218 -1.10 -6.04 3.75
C GLN A 218 -0.91 -4.73 4.52
N ILE A 219 -1.26 -4.72 5.81
CA ILE A 219 -1.28 -3.52 6.63
C ILE A 219 -0.13 -3.56 7.66
N ILE A 220 0.07 -4.73 8.30
CA ILE A 220 1.16 -4.90 9.28
C ILE A 220 2.48 -5.09 8.51
N PRO A 221 3.50 -4.25 8.75
CA PRO A 221 4.81 -4.44 8.15
C PRO A 221 5.51 -5.74 8.60
N PRO A 222 6.30 -6.37 7.71
CA PRO A 222 6.60 -6.00 6.33
C PRO A 222 5.48 -6.39 5.35
N SER A 223 5.12 -5.47 4.46
CA SER A 223 4.03 -5.63 3.49
C SER A 223 4.54 -5.38 2.07
N ILE A 224 4.24 -6.29 1.15
CA ILE A 224 4.59 -6.14 -0.26
C ILE A 224 3.87 -4.94 -0.88
N VAL A 225 2.61 -4.69 -0.48
CA VAL A 225 1.84 -3.55 -0.98
C VAL A 225 2.47 -2.24 -0.54
N ILE A 226 2.90 -2.12 0.71
CA ILE A 226 3.57 -0.92 1.20
C ILE A 226 4.91 -0.69 0.48
N VAL A 227 5.67 -1.75 0.16
CA VAL A 227 6.91 -1.63 -0.63
C VAL A 227 6.61 -1.09 -2.01
N LEU A 228 5.67 -1.71 -2.74
CA LEU A 228 5.31 -1.28 -4.10
C LEU A 228 4.68 0.12 -4.12
N LEU A 229 3.77 0.38 -3.20
CA LEU A 229 3.13 1.69 -3.08
C LEU A 229 4.15 2.77 -2.66
N GLY A 230 5.08 2.43 -1.78
CA GLY A 230 6.12 3.32 -1.31
C GLY A 230 7.09 3.73 -2.40
N THR A 231 7.48 2.81 -3.27
CA THR A 231 8.33 3.14 -4.43
C THR A 231 7.58 4.05 -5.42
N LEU A 232 6.32 3.73 -5.71
CA LEU A 232 5.49 4.55 -6.60
C LEU A 232 5.20 5.93 -6.02
N ALA A 233 4.80 6.00 -4.75
CA ALA A 233 4.53 7.25 -4.06
C ALA A 233 5.79 8.10 -3.91
N GLY A 234 6.94 7.48 -3.65
CA GLY A 234 8.23 8.16 -3.59
C GLY A 234 8.60 8.82 -4.90
N ASP A 235 8.47 8.11 -6.02
CA ASP A 235 8.72 8.64 -7.36
C ASP A 235 7.79 9.83 -7.70
N LEU A 236 6.49 9.68 -7.38
CA LEU A 236 5.50 10.74 -7.61
C LEU A 236 5.76 11.97 -6.74
N TYR A 237 6.07 11.76 -5.46
CA TYR A 237 6.40 12.84 -4.53
C TYR A 237 7.65 13.61 -4.97
N SER A 238 8.74 12.90 -5.30
CA SER A 238 9.97 13.52 -5.79
C SER A 238 9.72 14.37 -7.02
N ARG A 239 8.98 13.85 -8.01
CA ARG A 239 8.62 14.61 -9.22
C ARG A 239 7.74 15.82 -8.93
N ALA A 240 6.75 15.67 -8.03
CA ALA A 240 5.86 16.77 -7.66
C ALA A 240 6.65 17.92 -6.98
N GLN A 241 7.57 17.58 -6.09
CA GLN A 241 8.40 18.57 -5.42
C GLN A 241 9.41 19.23 -6.39
N GLU A 242 9.92 18.47 -7.35
CA GLU A 242 10.80 19.02 -8.40
C GLU A 242 10.05 20.04 -9.27
N VAL A 243 8.86 19.71 -9.73
CA VAL A 243 8.00 20.64 -10.50
C VAL A 243 7.65 21.86 -9.66
N ARG A 244 7.35 21.67 -8.38
CA ARG A 244 7.04 22.77 -7.46
C ARG A 244 8.25 23.69 -7.25
N ALA A 245 9.43 23.14 -7.00
CA ALA A 245 10.66 23.91 -6.86
C ALA A 245 10.93 24.75 -8.11
N GLN A 246 10.85 24.14 -9.29
CA GLN A 246 11.05 24.83 -10.56
C GLN A 246 10.02 25.94 -10.80
N SER A 247 8.75 25.74 -10.39
CA SER A 247 7.71 26.78 -10.51
C SER A 247 7.93 27.98 -9.57
N LEU A 248 8.75 27.81 -8.54
CA LEU A 248 9.14 28.85 -7.57
C LEU A 248 10.52 29.44 -7.85
N GLY A 249 11.07 29.17 -9.05
CA GLY A 249 12.37 29.68 -9.46
C GLY A 249 13.57 28.97 -8.83
N CYS A 250 13.36 27.85 -8.12
CA CYS A 250 14.42 27.03 -7.58
C CYS A 250 14.94 26.04 -8.64
N THR A 251 16.23 25.65 -8.52
CA THR A 251 16.86 24.71 -9.46
C THR A 251 16.33 23.28 -9.29
N ASP A 252 16.09 22.88 -8.06
CA ASP A 252 15.68 21.51 -7.70
C ASP A 252 14.89 21.48 -6.39
N ALA A 253 14.29 20.32 -6.10
CA ALA A 253 13.49 20.10 -4.90
C ALA A 253 14.35 20.15 -3.62
N LEU A 254 15.62 19.72 -3.68
CA LEU A 254 16.52 19.74 -2.54
C LEU A 254 16.81 21.18 -2.09
N THR A 255 17.05 22.07 -3.07
CA THR A 255 17.28 23.50 -2.81
C THR A 255 16.05 24.14 -2.17
N TYR A 256 14.84 23.79 -2.64
CA TYR A 256 13.58 24.31 -2.14
C TYR A 256 13.24 23.82 -0.72
N LEU A 257 13.31 22.50 -0.49
CA LEU A 257 12.92 21.88 0.79
C LEU A 257 14.03 21.93 1.84
N GLY A 258 15.30 21.99 1.44
CA GLY A 258 16.44 21.84 2.33
C GLY A 258 16.78 20.40 2.69
N GLU A 259 15.94 19.45 2.27
CA GLU A 259 16.11 18.01 2.46
C GLU A 259 15.73 17.25 1.19
N PRO A 260 16.20 16.00 1.01
CA PRO A 260 15.84 15.21 -0.15
C PRO A 260 14.33 14.94 -0.19
N ALA A 261 13.71 15.22 -1.33
CA ALA A 261 12.28 14.94 -1.58
C ALA A 261 12.04 13.44 -1.78
N VAL A 262 12.25 12.62 -0.76
CA VAL A 262 12.16 11.16 -0.84
C VAL A 262 11.21 10.64 0.23
N VAL A 263 10.25 9.82 -0.17
CA VAL A 263 9.44 9.02 0.76
C VAL A 263 10.05 7.62 0.85
N SER A 264 10.66 7.32 1.99
CA SER A 264 11.29 6.03 2.24
C SER A 264 10.23 4.95 2.54
N VAL A 265 10.43 3.73 2.01
CA VAL A 265 9.61 2.55 2.36
C VAL A 265 9.68 2.27 3.87
N GLY A 266 10.83 2.51 4.50
CA GLY A 266 11.01 2.38 5.95
C GLY A 266 10.12 3.32 6.75
N THR A 267 9.99 4.58 6.32
CA THR A 267 9.07 5.55 6.95
C THR A 267 7.61 5.10 6.83
N LEU A 268 7.23 4.56 5.67
CA LEU A 268 5.89 4.02 5.47
C LEU A 268 5.63 2.78 6.34
N PHE A 269 6.62 1.92 6.55
CA PHE A 269 6.50 0.80 7.49
C PHE A 269 6.29 1.27 8.93
N GLN A 270 7.04 2.26 9.37
CA GLN A 270 6.85 2.84 10.72
C GLN A 270 5.45 3.45 10.86
N ALA A 271 4.98 4.19 9.86
CA ALA A 271 3.66 4.80 9.86
C ALA A 271 2.53 3.75 9.85
N ALA A 272 2.70 2.62 9.14
CA ALA A 272 1.69 1.58 9.04
C ALA A 272 1.62 0.65 10.26
N LEU A 273 2.67 0.59 11.08
CA LEU A 273 2.74 -0.32 12.23
C LEU A 273 1.63 -0.05 13.24
N LEU A 274 1.45 1.20 13.65
CA LEU A 274 0.45 1.57 14.65
C LEU A 274 -0.99 1.32 14.17
N PRO A 275 -1.41 1.75 12.97
CA PRO A 275 -2.71 1.39 12.40
C PRO A 275 -2.92 -0.11 12.27
N GLY A 276 -1.88 -0.87 11.89
CA GLY A 276 -1.95 -2.32 11.77
C GLY A 276 -2.21 -3.02 13.10
N ILE A 277 -1.49 -2.64 14.16
CA ILE A 277 -1.70 -3.16 15.52
C ILE A 277 -3.09 -2.76 16.03
N LEU A 278 -3.51 -1.53 15.82
CA LEU A 278 -4.84 -1.06 16.21
C LEU A 278 -5.93 -1.90 15.54
N LEU A 279 -5.80 -2.17 14.24
CA LEU A 279 -6.77 -2.97 13.50
C LEU A 279 -6.81 -4.42 14.00
N ALA A 280 -5.66 -5.03 14.29
CA ALA A 280 -5.61 -6.36 14.89
C ALA A 280 -6.29 -6.39 16.28
N ALA A 281 -6.07 -5.36 17.10
CA ALA A 281 -6.73 -5.21 18.39
C ALA A 281 -8.25 -5.03 18.25
N LEU A 282 -8.72 -4.28 17.26
CA LEU A 282 -10.14 -4.13 16.97
C LEU A 282 -10.78 -5.45 16.53
N TYR A 283 -10.11 -6.24 15.68
CA TYR A 283 -10.62 -7.55 15.29
C TYR A 283 -10.69 -8.52 16.46
N ALA A 284 -9.63 -8.59 17.28
CA ALA A 284 -9.62 -9.39 18.49
C ALA A 284 -10.70 -8.94 19.49
N GLY A 285 -10.84 -7.63 19.68
CA GLY A 285 -11.86 -7.03 20.52
C GLY A 285 -13.28 -7.33 20.02
N TYR A 286 -13.52 -7.20 18.73
CA TYR A 286 -14.80 -7.55 18.12
C TYR A 286 -15.14 -9.04 18.35
N ALA A 287 -14.20 -9.95 18.07
CA ALA A 287 -14.40 -11.38 18.26
C ALA A 287 -14.71 -11.71 19.72
N PHE A 288 -14.02 -11.08 20.66
CA PHE A 288 -14.24 -11.26 22.09
C PHE A 288 -15.59 -10.70 22.54
N ILE A 289 -15.94 -9.48 22.18
CA ILE A 289 -17.23 -8.85 22.53
C ILE A 289 -18.40 -9.64 21.93
N TYR A 290 -18.28 -10.05 20.66
CA TYR A 290 -19.29 -10.88 20.00
C TYR A 290 -19.53 -12.19 20.76
N ALA A 291 -18.47 -12.82 21.24
CA ALA A 291 -18.55 -14.04 22.01
C ALA A 291 -19.17 -13.84 23.42
N LEU A 292 -18.96 -12.69 24.04
CA LEU A 292 -19.62 -12.34 25.29
C LEU A 292 -21.12 -12.16 25.13
N ILE A 293 -21.55 -11.56 24.01
CA ILE A 293 -22.96 -11.33 23.71
C ILE A 293 -23.64 -12.64 23.24
N ASN A 294 -22.92 -13.46 22.50
CA ASN A 294 -23.44 -14.70 21.90
C ASN A 294 -22.60 -15.93 22.29
N PRO A 295 -22.59 -16.34 23.57
CA PRO A 295 -21.71 -17.43 24.05
C PRO A 295 -22.03 -18.80 23.40
N SER A 296 -23.23 -19.00 22.88
CA SER A 296 -23.61 -20.21 22.17
C SER A 296 -22.98 -20.31 20.76
N LYS A 297 -22.61 -19.17 20.16
CA LYS A 297 -21.98 -19.13 18.81
C LYS A 297 -20.46 -19.11 18.84
N ALA A 298 -19.86 -18.86 20.00
CA ALA A 298 -18.42 -18.83 20.23
C ALA A 298 -18.08 -19.35 21.65
N PRO A 299 -18.31 -20.64 21.91
CA PRO A 299 -18.11 -21.21 23.24
C PRO A 299 -16.65 -21.19 23.67
N ALA A 300 -16.45 -21.15 25.00
CA ALA A 300 -15.13 -21.37 25.56
C ALA A 300 -14.70 -22.85 25.34
N VAL A 301 -13.45 -23.03 24.94
CA VAL A 301 -12.94 -24.36 24.57
C VAL A 301 -11.78 -24.72 25.49
N GLN A 302 -11.88 -25.85 26.16
CA GLN A 302 -10.75 -26.46 26.84
C GLN A 302 -10.11 -27.47 25.88
N MET A 303 -8.96 -27.14 25.30
CA MET A 303 -8.24 -28.11 24.49
C MET A 303 -7.59 -29.16 25.40
N ALA A 304 -8.21 -30.33 25.42
CA ALA A 304 -7.63 -31.52 26.05
C ALA A 304 -6.51 -32.07 25.14
N GLY A 305 -5.29 -32.10 25.62
CA GLY A 305 -4.21 -32.78 24.90
C GLY A 305 -2.88 -32.03 24.84
N GLY A 306 -2.27 -31.77 25.94
CA GLY A 306 -0.87 -31.35 26.07
C GLY A 306 -0.38 -31.57 27.49
N SER A 307 0.88 -31.85 27.65
CA SER A 307 1.55 -32.16 28.92
C SER A 307 1.62 -31.02 29.97
N GLY A 308 0.66 -30.07 29.92
CA GLY A 308 0.57 -28.97 30.88
C GLY A 308 -0.81 -28.87 31.50
N ASP A 309 -0.89 -28.37 32.75
CA ASP A 309 -2.15 -28.08 33.41
C ASP A 309 -3.03 -27.15 32.63
N PRO A 310 -4.37 -27.32 32.60
CA PRO A 310 -5.29 -26.44 31.91
C PRO A 310 -5.22 -25.03 32.49
N ILE A 311 -4.98 -24.05 31.65
CA ILE A 311 -4.94 -22.64 32.07
C ILE A 311 -6.35 -22.23 32.50
N GLY A 312 -6.50 -21.80 33.76
CA GLY A 312 -7.77 -21.35 34.32
C GLY A 312 -8.25 -20.05 33.62
N ARG A 313 -9.58 -19.86 33.55
CA ARG A 313 -10.21 -18.69 32.93
C ARG A 313 -9.66 -17.36 33.46
N ASN A 314 -9.43 -17.25 34.76
CA ASN A 314 -8.91 -16.02 35.35
C ASN A 314 -7.45 -15.76 34.93
N HIS A 315 -6.66 -16.80 34.78
CA HIS A 315 -5.28 -16.71 34.31
C HIS A 315 -5.22 -16.31 32.81
N ALA A 316 -6.08 -16.91 32.00
CA ALA A 316 -6.22 -16.54 30.60
C ALA A 316 -6.66 -15.08 30.44
N LEU A 317 -7.61 -14.60 31.24
CA LEU A 317 -8.07 -13.22 31.25
C LEU A 317 -6.96 -12.24 31.67
N GLN A 318 -6.18 -12.61 32.71
CA GLN A 318 -5.03 -11.81 33.11
C GLN A 318 -4.02 -11.65 31.98
N TRP A 319 -3.68 -12.74 31.28
CA TRP A 319 -2.77 -12.68 30.14
C TRP A 319 -3.35 -11.88 28.94
N PHE A 320 -4.65 -12.02 28.68
CA PHE A 320 -5.33 -11.25 27.63
C PHE A 320 -5.28 -9.75 27.89
N LEU A 321 -5.42 -9.32 29.13
CA LEU A 321 -5.35 -7.91 29.50
C LEU A 321 -3.92 -7.43 29.77
N ALA A 322 -3.10 -8.26 30.41
CA ALA A 322 -1.75 -7.88 30.82
C ALA A 322 -0.78 -7.78 29.63
N ALA A 323 -0.90 -8.66 28.64
CA ALA A 323 0.02 -8.67 27.50
C ALA A 323 -0.06 -7.38 26.65
N PRO A 324 -1.24 -6.89 26.22
CA PRO A 324 -1.34 -5.61 25.52
C PRO A 324 -0.88 -4.42 26.38
N ILE A 325 -1.25 -4.42 27.68
CA ILE A 325 -0.85 -3.35 28.61
C ILE A 325 0.67 -3.34 28.79
N ALA A 326 1.29 -4.52 28.95
CA ALA A 326 2.74 -4.65 29.07
C ALA A 326 3.46 -4.23 27.79
N LEU A 327 2.92 -4.58 26.61
CA LEU A 327 3.47 -4.15 25.31
C LEU A 327 3.38 -2.64 25.13
N ILE A 328 2.21 -2.05 25.38
CA ILE A 328 2.00 -0.60 25.27
C ILE A 328 2.85 0.13 26.31
N GLY A 329 2.82 -0.30 27.56
CA GLY A 329 3.62 0.27 28.64
C GLY A 329 5.12 0.15 28.38
N GLY A 330 5.56 -1.01 27.89
CA GLY A 330 6.94 -1.25 27.47
C GLY A 330 7.34 -0.34 26.29
N ALA A 331 6.50 -0.20 25.28
CA ALA A 331 6.76 0.68 24.15
C ALA A 331 6.85 2.17 24.59
N ILE A 332 5.98 2.61 25.50
CA ILE A 332 6.03 3.97 26.05
C ILE A 332 7.32 4.19 26.85
N LEU A 333 7.67 3.22 27.74
CA LEU A 333 8.89 3.30 28.54
C LEU A 333 10.16 3.31 27.67
N LEU A 334 10.21 2.44 26.65
CA LEU A 334 11.33 2.39 25.71
C LEU A 334 11.40 3.63 24.83
N GLY A 335 10.25 4.23 24.48
CA GLY A 335 10.17 5.51 23.80
C GLY A 335 10.68 6.66 24.68
N GLN A 336 10.28 6.72 25.95
CA GLN A 336 10.75 7.72 26.90
C GLN A 336 12.26 7.55 27.24
N ALA A 337 12.75 6.31 27.20
CA ALA A 337 14.18 6.01 27.37
C ALA A 337 15.01 6.28 26.10
N ASN A 338 14.42 6.82 25.03
CA ASN A 338 15.05 7.01 23.73
C ASN A 338 15.65 5.74 23.11
N MET A 339 15.16 4.56 23.52
CA MET A 339 15.62 3.28 22.97
C MET A 339 14.81 2.87 21.72
N ILE A 340 13.55 3.31 21.61
CA ILE A 340 12.66 3.09 20.46
C ILE A 340 11.93 4.40 20.15
N GLY A 341 11.86 4.75 18.89
CA GLY A 341 11.23 5.97 18.40
C GLY A 341 12.19 6.75 17.52
N SER A 342 11.75 7.86 16.96
CA SER A 342 12.63 8.82 16.32
C SER A 342 13.56 9.38 17.42
N GLN A 343 14.66 8.70 17.66
CA GLN A 343 15.82 9.44 18.09
C GLN A 343 15.93 10.53 17.05
N ASP A 344 16.05 11.78 17.47
CA ASP A 344 16.61 12.78 16.61
C ASP A 344 17.75 12.06 15.90
N ILE A 345 17.53 11.74 14.63
CA ILE A 345 18.59 11.32 13.77
C ILE A 345 19.45 12.56 13.82
N SER A 346 20.34 12.58 14.83
CA SER A 346 21.42 13.55 14.87
C SER A 346 22.14 13.21 13.59
N VAL A 347 21.81 13.99 12.58
CA VAL A 347 22.34 13.84 11.25
C VAL A 347 23.83 14.00 11.45
N SER A 348 24.50 12.87 11.66
CA SER A 348 25.97 12.82 11.62
C SER A 348 26.49 13.22 10.23
N SER A 349 25.60 13.42 9.28
CA SER A 349 25.76 13.97 7.95
C SER A 349 25.46 15.47 7.86
N ARG A 350 25.47 16.20 8.96
CA ARG A 350 25.44 17.68 8.92
C ARG A 350 26.56 18.28 8.04
N SER A 351 27.62 17.51 7.83
CA SER A 351 28.66 17.88 6.87
C SER A 351 28.19 17.81 5.41
N GLU A 352 27.29 16.88 5.08
CA GLU A 352 26.65 16.81 3.76
C GLU A 352 25.52 17.84 3.61
N LEU A 353 24.79 18.12 4.69
CA LEU A 353 23.84 19.23 4.74
C LEU A 353 24.51 20.59 4.69
N SER A 354 25.77 20.72 5.16
CA SER A 354 26.52 21.96 4.99
C SER A 354 26.87 22.24 3.51
N GLN A 355 27.01 21.22 2.69
CA GLN A 355 27.09 21.38 1.23
C GLN A 355 25.73 21.80 0.65
N GLY A 356 24.63 21.25 1.13
CA GLY A 356 23.28 21.70 0.78
C GLY A 356 23.02 23.15 1.20
N ALA A 357 23.46 23.55 2.39
CA ALA A 357 23.36 24.92 2.86
C ALA A 357 24.18 25.90 2.01
N SER A 358 25.34 25.50 1.49
CA SER A 358 26.13 26.34 0.58
C SER A 358 25.47 26.47 -0.81
N LEU A 359 24.75 25.48 -1.26
CA LEU A 359 23.94 25.54 -2.48
C LEU A 359 22.73 26.49 -2.33
N ARG A 360 22.17 26.59 -1.12
CA ARG A 360 21.03 27.47 -0.81
C ARG A 360 21.41 28.96 -0.76
N THR A 361 22.68 29.30 -0.61
CA THR A 361 23.15 30.72 -0.55
C THR A 361 23.33 31.36 -1.93
N ASN A 362 23.44 30.57 -3.00
CA ASN A 362 23.69 31.06 -4.36
C ASN A 362 22.43 30.94 -5.28
N VAL A 363 21.24 31.06 -4.72
CA VAL A 363 19.96 30.95 -5.46
C VAL A 363 19.40 32.36 -5.72
N GLY A 364 18.57 32.44 -6.80
CA GLY A 364 17.87 33.67 -7.14
C GLY A 364 16.92 34.15 -6.04
N PRO A 365 16.59 35.44 -5.98
CA PRO A 365 15.78 36.05 -4.94
C PRO A 365 14.37 35.43 -4.83
N GLU A 366 13.81 34.97 -5.94
CA GLU A 366 12.49 34.31 -5.97
C GLU A 366 12.52 32.97 -5.23
N CYS A 367 13.55 32.16 -5.47
CA CYS A 367 13.73 30.90 -4.77
C CYS A 367 14.05 31.12 -3.28
N GLN A 368 14.86 32.12 -2.93
CA GLN A 368 15.14 32.45 -1.53
C GLN A 368 13.88 32.82 -0.75
N ALA A 369 12.95 33.54 -1.37
CA ALA A 369 11.68 33.90 -0.74
C ALA A 369 10.71 32.72 -0.57
N ALA A 370 10.88 31.68 -1.38
CA ALA A 370 10.03 30.50 -1.40
C ALA A 370 10.55 29.31 -0.58
N MET A 371 11.84 29.36 -0.15
CA MET A 371 12.48 28.28 0.63
C MET A 371 11.74 28.02 1.93
N ILE A 372 11.57 26.75 2.26
CA ILE A 372 11.09 26.29 3.56
C ILE A 372 12.28 26.24 4.53
N GLU A 373 12.13 26.88 5.69
CA GLU A 373 13.12 26.87 6.76
C GLU A 373 13.21 25.51 7.48
#